data_a59d03f8804fcb4710562c94b44029d6
#
_entry.id   a59d03f8804fcb4710562c94b44029d6
#
_cell.length_a   1.000
_cell.length_b   1.000
_cell.length_c   1.000
_cell.angle_alpha   90.00
_cell.angle_beta   90.00
_cell.angle_gamma   90.00
#
_symmetry.space_group_name_H-M   'P 1'
#
loop_
_entity.id
_entity.type
_entity.pdbx_description
1 polymer ?
#
loop_
_entity_poly.entity_id
_entity_poly.type
_entity_poly.pdbx_seq_one_letter_code
_entity_poly.pdbx_strand_id
1 'polypeptide(L)'
;MNKKLKNKLKKTIRVIPDFPKQGIMFQDITSITDNKKLFKEVVLEISKYVKRKKFTKIAAVEARGFIFGSAVSFKTEVPFVPIRKKGKLPGKVLKQKYQLEYGSCLLYTSDAADEAI
;
A
#
# COMPACT_ATOMS: atom_id res chain seq x y z
N MET A 1 7.66 13.16 -6.97
CA MET A 1 8.05 13.07 -5.55
C MET A 1 9.21 14.01 -5.26
N ASN A 2 9.17 14.61 -4.09
CA ASN A 2 10.25 15.49 -3.61
C ASN A 2 11.57 14.70 -3.51
N LYS A 3 12.62 15.24 -4.13
CA LYS A 3 13.94 14.61 -4.15
C LYS A 3 14.55 14.43 -2.76
N LYS A 4 14.30 15.38 -1.87
CA LYS A 4 14.76 15.31 -0.47
C LYS A 4 14.10 14.17 0.27
N LEU A 5 12.79 13.98 0.09
CA LEU A 5 12.05 12.87 0.69
C LEU A 5 12.53 11.54 0.13
N LYS A 6 12.74 11.44 -1.17
CA LYS A 6 13.25 10.24 -1.83
C LYS A 6 14.59 9.82 -1.24
N ASN A 7 15.49 10.77 -1.01
CA ASN A 7 16.80 10.49 -0.42
C ASN A 7 16.68 10.02 1.04
N LYS A 8 15.78 10.62 1.82
CA LYS A 8 15.52 10.18 3.19
C LYS A 8 15.01 8.74 3.23
N LEU A 9 14.10 8.39 2.31
CA LEU A 9 13.57 7.04 2.23
C LEU A 9 14.67 6.03 1.90
N LYS A 10 15.51 6.34 0.94
CA LYS A 10 16.62 5.45 0.57
C LYS A 10 17.58 5.20 1.73
N LYS A 11 17.81 6.21 2.57
CA LYS A 11 18.71 6.08 3.72
C LYS A 11 18.05 5.35 4.90
N THR A 12 16.74 5.46 5.03
CA THR A 12 16.02 4.98 6.21
C THR A 12 15.49 3.56 6.05
N ILE A 13 15.04 3.20 4.84
CA ILE A 13 14.47 1.88 4.60
C ILE A 13 15.55 0.81 4.76
N ARG A 14 15.34 -0.07 5.74
CA ARG A 14 16.24 -1.18 6.00
C ARG A 14 15.99 -2.29 4.99
N VAL A 15 17.07 -2.78 4.39
CA VAL A 15 17.01 -3.91 3.47
C VAL A 15 17.50 -5.15 4.20
N ILE A 16 16.68 -6.20 4.21
CA ILE A 16 17.02 -7.48 4.83
C ILE A 16 17.27 -8.49 3.70
N PRO A 17 18.53 -8.94 3.51
CA PRO A 17 18.81 -9.91 2.47
C PRO A 17 18.28 -11.29 2.82
N ASP A 18 17.94 -12.06 1.79
CA ASP A 18 17.50 -13.46 1.92
C ASP A 18 16.31 -13.64 2.84
N PHE A 19 15.31 -12.76 2.73
CA PHE A 19 14.08 -12.83 3.52
C PHE A 19 12.85 -12.62 2.60
N PRO A 20 11.81 -13.44 2.72
CA PRO A 20 11.68 -14.64 3.56
C PRO A 20 12.39 -15.87 2.99
N LYS A 21 12.99 -15.75 1.79
CA LYS A 21 13.73 -16.80 1.12
C LYS A 21 15.06 -16.27 0.63
N GLN A 22 16.00 -17.18 0.39
CA GLN A 22 17.27 -16.84 -0.22
C GLN A 22 17.05 -16.16 -1.58
N GLY A 23 17.81 -15.10 -1.85
CA GLY A 23 17.73 -14.32 -3.08
C GLY A 23 16.74 -13.18 -3.06
N ILE A 24 15.92 -13.07 -2.02
CA ILE A 24 14.94 -12.00 -1.87
C ILE A 24 15.53 -10.88 -1.01
N MET A 25 15.56 -9.67 -1.56
CA MET A 25 15.97 -8.46 -0.83
C MET A 25 14.74 -7.79 -0.28
N PHE A 26 14.42 -8.06 0.98
CA PHE A 26 13.22 -7.56 1.63
C PHE A 26 13.43 -6.12 2.12
N GLN A 27 12.55 -5.23 1.72
CA GLN A 27 12.58 -3.84 2.18
C GLN A 27 11.61 -3.69 3.36
N ASP A 28 12.17 -3.36 4.51
CA ASP A 28 11.43 -3.31 5.76
C ASP A 28 10.79 -1.93 5.97
N ILE A 29 9.50 -1.85 5.72
CA ILE A 29 8.75 -0.59 5.86
C ILE A 29 8.54 -0.17 7.31
N THR A 30 8.82 -1.05 8.29
CA THR A 30 8.70 -0.66 9.69
C THR A 30 9.68 0.45 10.05
N SER A 31 10.78 0.56 9.32
CA SER A 31 11.71 1.67 9.47
C SER A 31 11.07 3.02 9.11
N ILE A 32 10.02 3.02 8.29
CA ILE A 32 9.24 4.22 7.97
C ILE A 32 8.15 4.44 9.01
N THR A 33 7.39 3.40 9.31
CA THR A 33 6.24 3.50 10.24
C THR A 33 6.67 3.81 11.67
N ASP A 34 7.88 3.40 12.03
CA ASP A 34 8.46 3.67 13.36
C ASP A 34 9.10 5.08 13.45
N ASN A 35 9.05 5.83 12.39
CA ASN A 35 9.58 7.20 12.34
C ASN A 35 8.41 8.16 12.05
N LYS A 36 7.89 8.78 13.11
CA LYS A 36 6.67 9.60 13.02
C LYS A 36 6.76 10.72 11.98
N LYS A 37 7.92 11.34 11.88
CA LYS A 37 8.13 12.45 10.95
C LYS A 37 8.16 11.95 9.50
N LEU A 38 8.88 10.88 9.26
CA LEU A 38 9.02 10.32 7.92
C LEU A 38 7.70 9.69 7.46
N PHE A 39 7.01 8.97 8.34
CA PHE A 39 5.69 8.40 8.02
C PHE A 39 4.72 9.51 7.62
N LYS A 40 4.68 10.59 8.38
CA LYS A 40 3.83 11.75 8.08
C LYS A 40 4.18 12.34 6.71
N GLU A 41 5.46 12.53 6.43
CA GLU A 41 5.90 13.09 5.15
C GLU A 41 5.45 12.22 3.97
N VAL A 42 5.58 10.89 4.09
CA VAL A 42 5.17 9.95 3.05
C VAL A 42 3.65 10.02 2.83
N VAL A 43 2.88 9.99 3.90
CA VAL A 43 1.42 10.07 3.81
C VAL A 43 0.97 11.37 3.16
N LEU A 44 1.58 12.49 3.55
CA LEU A 44 1.25 13.79 2.98
C LEU A 44 1.61 13.87 1.49
N GLU A 45 2.74 13.29 1.10
CA GLU A 45 3.15 13.28 -0.31
C GLU A 45 2.17 12.50 -1.18
N ILE A 46 1.78 11.30 -0.73
CA ILE A 46 0.78 10.49 -1.44
C ILE A 46 -0.56 11.22 -1.48
N SER A 47 -0.95 11.85 -0.38
CA SER A 47 -2.22 12.57 -0.28
C SER A 47 -2.30 13.74 -1.26
N LYS A 48 -1.20 14.46 -1.45
CA LYS A 48 -1.14 15.53 -2.47
C LYS A 48 -1.43 14.99 -3.87
N TYR A 49 -0.83 13.84 -4.19
CA TYR A 49 -1.02 13.21 -5.49
C TYR A 49 -2.47 12.78 -5.67
N VAL A 50 -3.04 12.15 -4.65
CA VAL A 50 -4.44 11.69 -4.68
C VAL A 50 -5.39 12.86 -4.93
N LYS A 51 -5.22 13.94 -4.21
CA LYS A 51 -6.08 15.13 -4.36
C LYS A 51 -5.92 15.80 -5.72
N ARG A 52 -4.69 15.91 -6.20
CA ARG A 52 -4.41 16.53 -7.49
C ARG A 52 -5.07 15.76 -8.65
N LYS A 53 -5.05 14.44 -8.58
CA LYS A 53 -5.62 13.57 -9.62
C LYS A 53 -7.12 13.32 -9.45
N LYS A 54 -7.70 13.77 -8.35
CA LYS A 54 -9.15 13.63 -8.06
C LYS A 54 -9.64 12.19 -8.10
N PHE A 55 -8.86 11.29 -7.53
CA PHE A 55 -9.26 9.88 -7.43
C PHE A 55 -10.50 9.74 -6.53
N THR A 56 -11.36 8.78 -6.85
CA THR A 56 -12.59 8.53 -6.10
C THR A 56 -12.49 7.34 -5.16
N LYS A 57 -11.45 6.53 -5.29
CA LYS A 57 -11.21 5.37 -4.43
C LYS A 57 -9.72 5.18 -4.24
N ILE A 58 -9.36 4.67 -3.06
CA ILE A 58 -7.99 4.25 -2.76
C ILE A 58 -8.04 2.75 -2.52
N ALA A 59 -7.28 1.99 -3.31
CA ALA A 59 -7.17 0.56 -3.13
C ALA A 59 -5.77 0.22 -2.62
N ALA A 60 -5.69 -0.71 -1.69
CA ALA A 60 -4.40 -1.15 -1.16
C ALA A 60 -4.41 -2.64 -0.86
N VAL A 61 -3.26 -3.26 -1.08
CA VAL A 61 -3.07 -4.70 -0.90
C VAL A 61 -2.66 -5.01 0.53
N GLU A 62 -3.27 -6.06 1.11
CA GLU A 62 -2.92 -6.50 2.47
C GLU A 62 -1.47 -7.00 2.53
N ALA A 63 -0.78 -6.87 3.63
CA ALA A 63 -1.24 -6.06 4.77
C ALA A 63 -0.50 -4.73 4.81
N ARG A 64 0.69 -4.68 4.23
CA ARG A 64 1.55 -3.48 4.24
C ARG A 64 0.88 -2.27 3.62
N GLY A 65 0.18 -2.49 2.50
CA GLY A 65 -0.52 -1.40 1.81
C GLY A 65 -1.62 -0.76 2.64
N PHE A 66 -2.22 -1.52 3.57
CA PHE A 66 -3.29 -1.00 4.42
C PHE A 66 -2.80 0.12 5.33
N ILE A 67 -1.55 0.04 5.78
CA ILE A 67 -0.98 1.05 6.68
C ILE A 67 -0.98 2.42 6.00
N PHE A 68 -0.47 2.48 4.78
CA PHE A 68 -0.42 3.74 4.02
C PHE A 68 -1.77 4.09 3.41
N GLY A 69 -2.48 3.10 2.88
CA GLY A 69 -3.79 3.30 2.26
C GLY A 69 -4.81 3.88 3.22
N SER A 70 -4.88 3.35 4.43
CA SER A 70 -5.83 3.87 5.44
C SER A 70 -5.46 5.27 5.90
N ALA A 71 -4.17 5.55 6.07
CA ALA A 71 -3.72 6.88 6.48
C ALA A 71 -4.01 7.92 5.40
N VAL A 72 -3.78 7.58 4.13
CA VAL A 72 -4.08 8.47 2.99
C VAL A 72 -5.58 8.68 2.86
N SER A 73 -6.38 7.61 3.02
CA SER A 73 -7.84 7.68 2.99
C SER A 73 -8.35 8.65 4.06
N PHE A 74 -7.86 8.53 5.27
CA PHE A 74 -8.22 9.43 6.36
C PHE A 74 -7.86 10.89 6.03
N LYS A 75 -6.65 11.10 5.53
CA LYS A 75 -6.16 12.45 5.23
C LYS A 75 -6.91 13.11 4.07
N THR A 76 -7.27 12.36 3.05
CA THR A 76 -7.88 12.89 1.83
C THR A 76 -9.41 12.81 1.82
N GLU A 77 -9.98 12.05 2.76
CA GLU A 77 -11.43 11.74 2.80
C GLU A 77 -11.90 10.98 1.55
N VAL A 78 -10.98 10.25 0.90
CA VAL A 78 -11.30 9.37 -0.22
C VAL A 78 -11.48 7.96 0.31
N PRO A 79 -12.60 7.27 -0.03
CA PRO A 79 -12.88 5.94 0.50
C PRO A 79 -11.79 4.91 0.20
N PHE A 80 -11.60 3.99 1.13
CA PHE A 80 -10.60 2.95 1.07
C PHE A 80 -11.21 1.60 0.72
N VAL A 81 -10.59 0.87 -0.23
CA VAL A 81 -11.02 -0.44 -0.65
C VAL A 81 -9.88 -1.44 -0.45
N PRO A 82 -10.07 -2.47 0.37
CA PRO A 82 -9.02 -3.46 0.58
C PRO A 82 -8.92 -4.45 -0.58
N ILE A 83 -7.69 -4.82 -0.92
CA ILE A 83 -7.40 -5.91 -1.85
C ILE A 83 -6.76 -7.02 -1.00
N ARG A 84 -7.39 -8.18 -0.94
CA ARG A 84 -7.05 -9.22 0.02
C ARG A 84 -6.88 -10.60 -0.63
N LYS A 85 -6.32 -11.53 0.14
CA LYS A 85 -6.21 -12.93 -0.26
C LYS A 85 -7.57 -13.62 -0.20
N LYS A 86 -7.67 -14.77 -0.85
CA LYS A 86 -8.91 -15.55 -0.93
C LYS A 86 -9.52 -15.77 0.46
N GLY A 87 -10.85 -15.63 0.54
CA GLY A 87 -11.61 -15.92 1.74
C GLY A 87 -11.59 -14.85 2.81
N LYS A 88 -10.93 -13.71 2.55
CA LYS A 88 -10.81 -12.64 3.54
C LYS A 88 -11.88 -11.55 3.41
N LEU A 89 -12.66 -11.57 2.34
CA LEU A 89 -13.70 -10.57 2.09
C LEU A 89 -15.08 -11.21 2.07
N PRO A 90 -16.09 -10.56 2.67
CA PRO A 90 -17.48 -11.04 2.61
C PRO A 90 -18.14 -10.64 1.30
N GLY A 91 -19.22 -11.35 0.96
CA GLY A 91 -20.05 -11.04 -0.20
C GLY A 91 -19.40 -11.35 -1.53
N LYS A 92 -19.89 -10.69 -2.57
CA LYS A 92 -19.33 -10.87 -3.91
C LYS A 92 -17.99 -10.16 -4.02
N VAL A 93 -17.05 -10.82 -4.72
CA VAL A 93 -15.68 -10.29 -4.88
C VAL A 93 -15.26 -10.41 -6.34
N LEU A 94 -14.36 -9.52 -6.72
CA LEU A 94 -13.63 -9.61 -7.98
C LEU A 94 -12.26 -10.17 -7.68
N LYS A 95 -11.69 -10.95 -8.61
CA LYS A 95 -10.39 -11.59 -8.40
C LYS A 95 -9.44 -11.31 -9.55
N GLN A 96 -8.15 -11.27 -9.23
CA GLN A 96 -7.08 -11.07 -10.19
C GLN A 96 -5.84 -11.83 -9.74
N LYS A 97 -5.20 -12.56 -10.64
CA LYS A 97 -3.94 -13.22 -10.35
C LYS A 97 -2.83 -12.16 -10.27
N TYR A 98 -2.00 -12.27 -9.24
CA TYR A 98 -0.93 -11.30 -9.00
C TYR A 98 0.38 -12.03 -8.71
N GLN A 99 1.46 -11.52 -9.31
CA GLN A 99 2.80 -12.06 -9.12
C GLN A 99 3.48 -11.40 -7.93
N LEU A 100 3.85 -12.21 -6.93
CA LEU A 100 4.55 -11.73 -5.74
C LEU A 100 6.06 -11.84 -5.93
N GLU A 101 6.82 -11.24 -5.02
CA GLU A 101 8.28 -11.33 -4.99
C GLU A 101 8.77 -12.77 -4.81
N TYR A 102 7.98 -13.60 -4.14
CA TYR A 102 8.32 -14.98 -3.81
C TYR A 102 7.19 -15.96 -4.15
N GLY A 103 6.50 -15.70 -5.25
CA GLY A 103 5.43 -16.59 -5.71
C GLY A 103 4.32 -15.81 -6.38
N SER A 104 3.17 -16.41 -6.48
CA SER A 104 1.98 -15.76 -7.03
C SER A 104 0.76 -16.08 -6.15
N CYS A 105 -0.24 -15.23 -6.20
CA CYS A 105 -1.50 -15.48 -5.52
C CYS A 105 -2.65 -14.81 -6.25
N LEU A 106 -3.87 -15.19 -5.92
CA LEU A 106 -5.06 -14.49 -6.37
C LEU A 106 -5.41 -13.42 -5.36
N LEU A 107 -5.67 -12.21 -5.86
CA LEU A 107 -6.11 -11.09 -5.05
C LEU A 107 -7.59 -10.83 -5.28
N TYR A 108 -8.28 -10.44 -4.23
CA TYR A 108 -9.72 -10.23 -4.24
C TYR A 108 -10.04 -8.85 -3.70
N THR A 109 -11.03 -8.20 -4.29
CA THR A 109 -11.56 -6.93 -3.78
C THR A 109 -13.08 -7.00 -3.76
N SER A 110 -13.71 -6.11 -3.01
CA SER A 110 -15.15 -6.06 -2.92
C SER A 110 -15.77 -5.68 -4.28
N ASP A 111 -16.84 -6.38 -4.66
CA ASP A 111 -17.61 -6.07 -5.87
C ASP A 111 -18.18 -4.65 -5.82
N ALA A 112 -18.49 -4.17 -4.62
CA ALA A 112 -18.98 -2.80 -4.41
C ALA A 112 -17.96 -1.74 -4.85
N ALA A 113 -16.66 -2.06 -4.85
CA ALA A 113 -15.64 -1.13 -5.31
C ALA A 113 -15.74 -0.89 -6.82
N ASP A 114 -16.10 -1.93 -7.57
CA ASP A 114 -16.28 -1.83 -9.02
C ASP A 114 -17.52 -1.01 -9.37
N GLU A 115 -18.61 -1.24 -8.65
CA GLU A 115 -19.87 -0.52 -8.85
C GLU A 115 -19.76 0.97 -8.56
N ALA A 116 -18.81 1.38 -7.75
CA ALA A 116 -18.65 2.77 -7.35
C ALA A 116 -17.87 3.62 -8.39
N ILE A 117 -17.40 3.03 -9.44
CA ILE A 117 -16.62 3.72 -10.46
C ILE A 117 -17.49 4.50 -11.46
#